data_fc6189b5afd2211983cccc1c44cfa46f
#
_entry.id   fc6189b5afd2211983cccc1c44cfa46f
#
_cell.length_a   1.000
_cell.length_b   1.000
_cell.length_c   1.000
_cell.angle_alpha   90.00
_cell.angle_beta   90.00
_cell.angle_gamma   90.00
#
_symmetry.space_group_name_H-M   'P 1'
#
loop_
_entity.id
_entity.type
_entity.pdbx_description
1 polymer ?
#
loop_
_entity_poly.entity_id
_entity_poly.type
_entity_poly.pdbx_seq_one_letter_code
_entity_poly.pdbx_strand_id
1 'polypeptide(L)'
;MTEKSEAVTFADKIKQSIVTILHSGSSQNERPFLKKHNESNIPGLYIIGDLAGAPVIKYAMAQGYEVIEHIAGLPNVSKGRDREADIYDVVIIGAGAAGLNAALQARERGMKYMVLEKEQVANTIENFPEGKWVYAEPDSQPPKGKLWLDGATKEDLTKRWHQIIDQNQLNVRTMEGVTSCEKKDGIFQVKTPKGEYRSRWLVLATGQRGNPRKLKVAGEDREHVYHRLYSPKKYKNESIIVVGGGNSAIEAAITLSEQNKVYLSYRGSEFSRIFKDNERKLNAAIAARKIEPLLNSQITEFGESEATLKINRGGSDEVRKIPYHHAFVLIGADVPREFLKSLGLKMENEWEGSLLRSAALTLLGFIGVYIFGGGLGGHPNFLGVDLSFLPNWVGALLWGASLIGLVQFGRKGDRFAWLGLSFFVWYTIYGVKVGKGEEFWPYKDWGYKLLSFLNRPWAFWYTVLYTTL
;
A
#
# COMPACT_ATOMS: atom_id res chain seq x y z
N MET A 1 24.61 17.89 -22.85
CA MET A 1 24.46 16.96 -21.74
C MET A 1 23.28 16.04 -22.09
N THR A 2 23.59 14.86 -22.55
CA THR A 2 22.62 13.87 -23.06
C THR A 2 22.10 13.05 -21.90
N GLU A 3 20.80 13.17 -21.63
CA GLU A 3 20.07 12.29 -20.72
C GLU A 3 20.17 10.84 -21.21
N LYS A 4 20.80 9.99 -20.41
CA LYS A 4 20.73 8.54 -20.57
C LYS A 4 19.36 8.10 -20.07
N SER A 5 18.45 7.86 -20.99
CA SER A 5 17.28 7.02 -20.74
C SER A 5 17.78 5.61 -20.38
N GLU A 6 17.66 5.22 -19.12
CA GLU A 6 17.88 3.83 -18.69
C GLU A 6 16.86 2.94 -19.38
N ALA A 7 17.32 2.17 -20.34
CA ALA A 7 16.51 1.19 -21.04
C ALA A 7 16.11 0.08 -20.04
N VAL A 8 14.82 0.04 -19.70
CA VAL A 8 14.22 -1.05 -18.90
C VAL A 8 14.54 -2.38 -19.57
N THR A 9 15.29 -3.24 -18.91
CA THR A 9 15.74 -4.52 -19.48
C THR A 9 14.55 -5.46 -19.71
N PHE A 10 14.69 -6.41 -20.66
CA PHE A 10 13.66 -7.43 -20.90
C PHE A 10 13.32 -8.23 -19.64
N ALA A 11 14.30 -8.48 -18.77
CA ALA A 11 14.12 -9.12 -17.48
C ALA A 11 13.24 -8.28 -16.52
N ASP A 12 13.39 -6.95 -16.54
CA ASP A 12 12.55 -6.06 -15.72
C ASP A 12 11.10 -6.02 -16.23
N LYS A 13 10.88 -6.08 -17.54
CA LYS A 13 9.54 -6.18 -18.14
C LYS A 13 8.86 -7.51 -17.79
N ILE A 14 9.58 -8.63 -17.85
CA ILE A 14 9.05 -9.93 -17.41
C ILE A 14 8.74 -9.91 -15.91
N LYS A 15 9.64 -9.38 -15.08
CA LYS A 15 9.45 -9.23 -13.63
C LYS A 15 8.23 -8.38 -13.32
N GLN A 16 8.06 -7.25 -14.00
CA GLN A 16 6.87 -6.40 -13.85
C GLN A 16 5.60 -7.10 -14.33
N SER A 17 5.65 -7.82 -15.43
CA SER A 17 4.49 -8.57 -15.95
C SER A 17 4.06 -9.69 -15.01
N ILE A 18 5.01 -10.47 -14.50
CA ILE A 18 4.74 -11.54 -13.51
C ILE A 18 4.20 -10.95 -12.21
N VAL A 19 4.80 -9.88 -11.70
CA VAL A 19 4.31 -9.16 -10.52
C VAL A 19 2.90 -8.60 -10.75
N THR A 20 2.62 -8.06 -11.93
CA THR A 20 1.28 -7.56 -12.30
C THR A 20 0.25 -8.69 -12.38
N ILE A 21 0.61 -9.84 -12.93
CA ILE A 21 -0.27 -11.02 -13.02
C ILE A 21 -0.57 -11.59 -11.62
N LEU A 22 0.44 -11.68 -10.76
CA LEU A 22 0.30 -12.16 -9.38
C LEU A 22 -0.48 -11.18 -8.47
N HIS A 23 -0.52 -9.90 -8.83
CA HIS A 23 -1.21 -8.85 -8.07
C HIS A 23 -2.54 -8.37 -8.70
N SER A 24 -2.94 -8.92 -9.84
CA SER A 24 -4.17 -8.50 -10.53
C SER A 24 -5.49 -8.86 -9.81
N GLY A 25 -5.40 -9.48 -8.63
CA GLY A 25 -6.57 -9.90 -7.83
C GLY A 25 -6.93 -9.02 -6.63
N SER A 26 -6.12 -8.05 -6.20
CA SER A 26 -6.47 -7.22 -5.04
C SER A 26 -6.07 -5.76 -5.19
N SER A 27 -7.04 -4.90 -5.40
CA SER A 27 -6.96 -3.46 -5.16
C SER A 27 -6.99 -3.14 -3.64
N GLN A 28 -6.45 -3.99 -2.80
CA GLN A 28 -6.31 -3.71 -1.38
C GLN A 28 -5.14 -2.76 -1.21
N ASN A 29 -5.34 -1.69 -0.46
CA ASN A 29 -4.29 -0.78 -0.03
C ASN A 29 -3.21 -1.62 0.67
N GLU A 30 -2.09 -1.86 0.00
CA GLU A 30 -0.98 -2.59 0.60
C GLU A 30 -0.45 -1.77 1.76
N ARG A 31 -0.54 -2.36 2.94
CA ARG A 31 -0.06 -1.78 4.20
C ARG A 31 1.34 -2.29 4.52
N PRO A 32 2.10 -1.57 5.34
CA PRO A 32 3.33 -2.11 5.89
C PRO A 32 3.03 -3.33 6.78
N PHE A 33 3.91 -4.32 6.72
CA PHE A 33 3.86 -5.49 7.60
C PHE A 33 4.12 -5.07 9.05
N LEU A 34 3.19 -5.40 9.96
CA LEU A 34 3.26 -5.07 11.37
C LEU A 34 3.21 -6.32 12.24
N LYS A 35 4.05 -6.34 13.25
CA LYS A 35 4.04 -7.27 14.35
C LYS A 35 3.14 -6.78 15.49
N LYS A 36 3.16 -7.49 16.63
CA LYS A 36 2.49 -7.06 17.85
C LYS A 36 2.96 -5.66 18.26
N HIS A 37 2.07 -4.86 18.85
CA HIS A 37 2.30 -3.47 19.27
C HIS A 37 2.71 -2.51 18.13
N ASN A 38 2.29 -2.81 16.91
CA ASN A 38 2.56 -2.00 15.72
C ASN A 38 4.06 -1.91 15.36
N GLU A 39 4.89 -2.85 15.83
CA GLU A 39 6.29 -2.92 15.43
C GLU A 39 6.43 -3.44 14.00
N SER A 40 7.29 -2.84 13.22
CA SER A 40 7.58 -3.24 11.84
C SER A 40 8.52 -4.46 11.76
N ASN A 41 8.97 -4.80 10.56
CA ASN A 41 10.07 -5.77 10.37
C ASN A 41 11.40 -5.29 10.92
N ILE A 42 11.58 -3.97 11.14
CA ILE A 42 12.79 -3.36 11.70
C ILE A 42 12.59 -3.21 13.21
N PRO A 43 13.36 -3.93 14.05
CA PRO A 43 13.20 -3.87 15.49
C PRO A 43 13.35 -2.44 16.02
N GLY A 44 12.40 -1.99 16.85
CA GLY A 44 12.36 -0.64 17.43
C GLY A 44 11.78 0.44 16.52
N LEU A 45 11.31 0.08 15.30
CA LEU A 45 10.55 0.95 14.43
C LEU A 45 9.07 0.57 14.49
N TYR A 46 8.23 1.50 14.90
CA TYR A 46 6.79 1.34 15.05
C TYR A 46 6.03 2.19 14.04
N ILE A 47 4.87 1.72 13.59
CA ILE A 47 4.02 2.44 12.64
C ILE A 47 2.63 2.60 13.25
N ILE A 48 2.11 3.83 13.28
CA ILE A 48 0.82 4.14 13.91
C ILE A 48 -0.07 5.01 13.02
N GLY A 49 -1.36 5.06 13.37
CA GLY A 49 -2.36 5.86 12.68
C GLY A 49 -2.84 5.23 11.38
N ASP A 50 -3.24 6.05 10.42
CA ASP A 50 -3.87 5.61 9.17
C ASP A 50 -2.97 4.63 8.37
N LEU A 51 -1.67 4.85 8.38
CA LEU A 51 -0.68 3.97 7.76
C LEU A 51 -0.67 2.56 8.37
N ALA A 52 -0.94 2.44 9.67
CA ALA A 52 -1.08 1.17 10.39
C ALA A 52 -2.51 0.61 10.37
N GLY A 53 -3.39 1.18 9.56
CA GLY A 53 -4.78 0.72 9.44
C GLY A 53 -5.76 1.31 10.43
N ALA A 54 -5.41 2.42 11.10
CA ALA A 54 -6.31 3.20 11.96
C ALA A 54 -6.73 4.52 11.27
N PRO A 55 -7.68 4.50 10.31
CA PRO A 55 -8.07 5.69 9.55
C PRO A 55 -8.97 6.64 10.36
N VAL A 56 -9.50 6.18 11.49
CA VAL A 56 -10.34 6.95 12.41
C VAL A 56 -9.44 7.67 13.42
N ILE A 57 -9.66 8.98 13.60
CA ILE A 57 -8.84 9.84 14.46
C ILE A 57 -8.69 9.26 15.87
N LYS A 58 -9.78 8.80 16.48
CA LYS A 58 -9.79 8.21 17.83
C LYS A 58 -8.90 6.95 17.92
N TYR A 59 -8.94 6.08 16.92
CA TYR A 59 -8.08 4.90 16.89
C TYR A 59 -6.61 5.25 16.64
N ALA A 60 -6.37 6.23 15.77
CA ALA A 60 -5.02 6.73 15.55
C ALA A 60 -4.39 7.31 16.83
N MET A 61 -5.18 8.08 17.60
CA MET A 61 -4.78 8.58 18.92
C MET A 61 -4.48 7.43 19.90
N ALA A 62 -5.36 6.43 19.95
CA ALA A 62 -5.16 5.26 20.82
C ALA A 62 -3.87 4.51 20.49
N GLN A 63 -3.55 4.30 19.21
CA GLN A 63 -2.27 3.68 18.81
C GLN A 63 -1.08 4.51 19.24
N GLY A 64 -1.14 5.85 19.13
CA GLY A 64 -0.08 6.75 19.60
C GLY A 64 0.19 6.59 21.09
N TYR A 65 -0.87 6.56 21.90
CA TYR A 65 -0.78 6.30 23.34
C TYR A 65 -0.17 4.93 23.65
N GLU A 66 -0.73 3.86 23.04
CA GLU A 66 -0.36 2.47 23.32
C GLU A 66 1.08 2.14 22.93
N VAL A 67 1.57 2.67 21.81
CA VAL A 67 2.96 2.45 21.38
C VAL A 67 3.94 3.08 22.35
N ILE A 68 3.67 4.29 22.82
CA ILE A 68 4.57 4.94 23.81
C ILE A 68 4.52 4.23 25.15
N GLU A 69 3.34 3.77 25.60
CA GLU A 69 3.24 2.94 26.81
C GLU A 69 4.08 1.65 26.68
N HIS A 70 3.99 0.99 25.52
CA HIS A 70 4.80 -0.19 25.24
C HIS A 70 6.31 0.15 25.28
N ILE A 71 6.76 1.18 24.56
CA ILE A 71 8.17 1.61 24.55
C ILE A 71 8.64 1.95 25.95
N ALA A 72 7.87 2.72 26.73
CA ALA A 72 8.22 3.12 28.08
C ALA A 72 8.38 1.93 29.05
N GLY A 73 7.74 0.81 28.76
CA GLY A 73 7.88 -0.46 29.49
C GLY A 73 9.14 -1.28 29.13
N LEU A 74 9.87 -0.91 28.07
CA LEU A 74 11.06 -1.65 27.63
C LEU A 74 12.26 -1.37 28.53
N PRO A 75 13.16 -2.36 28.75
CA PRO A 75 14.25 -2.25 29.73
C PRO A 75 15.29 -1.17 29.43
N ASN A 76 15.38 -0.72 28.18
CA ASN A 76 16.41 0.24 27.73
C ASN A 76 15.91 1.70 27.65
N VAL A 77 14.76 2.01 28.24
CA VAL A 77 14.31 3.39 28.33
C VAL A 77 15.05 4.09 29.44
N SER A 78 15.82 5.12 29.14
CA SER A 78 16.60 5.86 30.12
C SER A 78 15.69 6.57 31.12
N LYS A 79 15.61 6.00 32.32
CA LYS A 79 14.96 6.64 33.46
C LYS A 79 16.00 7.54 34.16
N GLY A 80 16.12 8.80 33.73
CA GLY A 80 16.90 9.79 34.48
C GLY A 80 18.33 10.04 34.00
N ARG A 81 19.37 9.79 34.81
CA ARG A 81 20.71 10.40 34.73
C ARG A 81 21.64 9.94 33.62
N ASP A 82 21.42 8.82 32.96
CA ASP A 82 22.33 8.24 31.95
C ASP A 82 21.92 8.58 30.52
N ARG A 83 21.38 9.77 30.27
CA ARG A 83 20.99 10.18 28.91
C ARG A 83 22.22 10.67 28.16
N GLU A 84 22.64 9.93 27.15
CA GLU A 84 23.56 10.48 26.16
C GLU A 84 22.94 11.76 25.57
N ALA A 85 23.68 12.87 25.65
CA ALA A 85 23.17 14.20 25.34
C ALA A 85 22.55 14.29 23.92
N ASP A 86 23.06 13.50 22.97
CA ASP A 86 22.74 13.58 21.56
C ASP A 86 21.75 12.50 21.08
N ILE A 87 21.27 11.60 21.96
CA ILE A 87 20.35 10.54 21.58
C ILE A 87 18.97 10.78 22.21
N TYR A 88 17.92 10.75 21.35
CA TYR A 88 16.53 10.75 21.78
C TYR A 88 16.10 9.33 22.19
N ASP A 89 15.23 9.23 23.18
CA ASP A 89 14.57 7.95 23.46
C ASP A 89 13.68 7.59 22.26
N VAL A 90 12.87 8.53 21.78
CA VAL A 90 12.01 8.30 20.63
C VAL A 90 11.95 9.52 19.71
N VAL A 91 12.07 9.29 18.41
CA VAL A 91 11.71 10.27 17.37
C VAL A 91 10.40 9.83 16.74
N ILE A 92 9.45 10.76 16.66
CA ILE A 92 8.12 10.58 16.08
C ILE A 92 8.09 11.34 14.76
N ILE A 93 7.72 10.67 13.67
CA ILE A 93 7.63 11.28 12.34
C ILE A 93 6.16 11.46 11.97
N GLY A 94 5.74 12.72 11.93
CA GLY A 94 4.37 13.14 11.68
C GLY A 94 3.68 13.73 12.92
N ALA A 95 3.14 14.96 12.80
CA ALA A 95 2.41 15.68 13.84
C ALA A 95 0.87 15.66 13.59
N GLY A 96 0.34 14.53 13.13
CA GLY A 96 -1.09 14.27 13.10
C GLY A 96 -1.63 13.76 14.46
N ALA A 97 -2.89 13.33 14.49
CA ALA A 97 -3.56 12.84 15.71
C ALA A 97 -2.76 11.76 16.46
N ALA A 98 -2.22 10.79 15.74
CA ALA A 98 -1.44 9.70 16.32
C ALA A 98 -0.12 10.22 16.91
N GLY A 99 0.64 11.02 16.14
CA GLY A 99 1.95 11.53 16.54
C GLY A 99 1.88 12.52 17.69
N LEU A 100 0.88 13.43 17.70
CA LEU A 100 0.68 14.37 18.79
C LEU A 100 0.30 13.67 20.10
N ASN A 101 -0.58 12.67 20.02
CA ASN A 101 -0.94 11.91 21.21
C ASN A 101 0.22 11.06 21.73
N ALA A 102 1.04 10.51 20.83
CA ALA A 102 2.30 9.86 21.19
C ALA A 102 3.28 10.84 21.86
N ALA A 103 3.40 12.07 21.35
CA ALA A 103 4.27 13.10 21.94
C ALA A 103 3.83 13.49 23.35
N LEU A 104 2.53 13.70 23.57
CA LEU A 104 1.96 13.96 24.88
C LEU A 104 2.29 12.82 25.86
N GLN A 105 2.13 11.59 25.44
CA GLN A 105 2.41 10.43 26.26
C GLN A 105 3.92 10.26 26.54
N ALA A 106 4.77 10.51 25.55
CA ALA A 106 6.23 10.49 25.72
C ALA A 106 6.70 11.53 26.75
N ARG A 107 6.12 12.74 26.68
CA ARG A 107 6.37 13.79 27.67
C ARG A 107 5.91 13.36 29.06
N GLU A 108 4.75 12.78 29.19
CA GLU A 108 4.22 12.31 30.49
C GLU A 108 5.10 11.23 31.11
N ARG A 109 5.62 10.32 30.27
CA ARG A 109 6.60 9.29 30.69
C ARG A 109 7.99 9.85 30.94
N GLY A 110 8.21 11.14 30.78
CA GLY A 110 9.50 11.79 30.97
C GLY A 110 10.55 11.34 29.96
N MET A 111 10.16 10.87 28.79
CA MET A 111 11.07 10.45 27.70
C MET A 111 11.69 11.68 27.02
N LYS A 112 12.92 11.53 26.54
CA LYS A 112 13.53 12.51 25.64
C LYS A 112 13.02 12.24 24.23
N TYR A 113 12.10 13.04 23.75
CA TYR A 113 11.44 12.84 22.46
C TYR A 113 11.54 14.05 21.54
N MET A 114 11.29 13.84 20.27
CA MET A 114 11.13 14.87 19.25
C MET A 114 10.06 14.43 18.24
N VAL A 115 9.27 15.38 17.77
CA VAL A 115 8.36 15.20 16.64
C VAL A 115 8.89 15.97 15.44
N LEU A 116 8.99 15.29 14.29
CA LEU A 116 9.37 15.88 13.00
C LEU A 116 8.15 15.87 12.08
N GLU A 117 7.76 17.05 11.60
CA GLU A 117 6.62 17.21 10.70
C GLU A 117 7.04 17.94 9.41
N LYS A 118 6.72 17.32 8.29
CA LYS A 118 7.07 17.83 6.96
C LYS A 118 6.41 19.17 6.64
N GLU A 119 5.19 19.35 7.07
CA GLU A 119 4.35 20.50 6.80
C GLU A 119 3.95 21.17 8.13
N GLN A 120 2.66 21.42 8.34
CA GLN A 120 2.14 22.01 9.57
C GLN A 120 1.54 20.94 10.49
N VAL A 121 1.40 21.26 11.75
CA VAL A 121 0.71 20.42 12.73
C VAL A 121 -0.70 20.09 12.23
N ALA A 122 -1.14 18.85 12.45
CA ALA A 122 -2.46 18.38 12.04
C ALA A 122 -2.81 18.64 10.57
N ASN A 123 -1.83 18.68 9.69
CA ASN A 123 -1.96 19.11 8.30
C ASN A 123 -3.13 18.45 7.54
N THR A 124 -3.44 17.20 7.83
CA THR A 124 -4.60 16.51 7.22
C THR A 124 -5.91 17.16 7.61
N ILE A 125 -6.08 17.59 8.88
CA ILE A 125 -7.29 18.23 9.40
C ILE A 125 -7.34 19.69 8.98
N GLU A 126 -6.20 20.38 9.02
CA GLU A 126 -6.07 21.75 8.52
C GLU A 126 -6.50 21.89 7.07
N ASN A 127 -6.24 20.84 6.28
CA ASN A 127 -6.62 20.77 4.87
C ASN A 127 -8.05 20.24 4.64
N PHE A 128 -8.87 20.04 5.65
CA PHE A 128 -10.30 19.80 5.45
C PHE A 128 -11.00 21.07 4.96
N PRO A 129 -12.13 20.94 4.24
CA PRO A 129 -12.95 22.09 3.87
C PRO A 129 -13.28 22.98 5.08
N GLU A 130 -13.37 24.28 4.86
CA GLU A 130 -13.76 25.26 5.88
C GLU A 130 -15.10 24.89 6.53
N GLY A 131 -15.17 24.94 7.86
CA GLY A 131 -16.35 24.62 8.64
C GLY A 131 -16.66 23.11 8.73
N LYS A 132 -15.79 22.22 8.23
CA LYS A 132 -16.05 20.78 8.30
C LYS A 132 -16.10 20.30 9.74
N TRP A 133 -17.19 19.60 10.09
CA TRP A 133 -17.32 18.93 11.38
C TRP A 133 -16.47 17.67 11.45
N VAL A 134 -15.69 17.52 12.51
CA VAL A 134 -14.86 16.35 12.81
C VAL A 134 -15.49 15.63 13.99
N TYR A 135 -15.96 14.42 13.73
CA TYR A 135 -16.62 13.58 14.73
C TYR A 135 -15.63 12.85 15.63
N ALA A 136 -16.02 12.67 16.90
CA ALA A 136 -15.26 11.86 17.86
C ALA A 136 -15.71 10.38 17.87
N GLU A 137 -15.98 9.80 16.72
CA GLU A 137 -16.47 8.43 16.58
C GLU A 137 -15.35 7.37 16.75
N PRO A 138 -15.72 6.13 17.16
CA PRO A 138 -17.04 5.70 17.64
C PRO A 138 -17.30 6.10 19.08
N ASP A 139 -18.58 6.34 19.43
CA ASP A 139 -18.99 6.73 20.80
C ASP A 139 -18.77 5.62 21.83
N SER A 140 -18.73 4.37 21.39
CA SER A 140 -18.55 3.19 22.23
C SER A 140 -17.19 3.11 22.94
N GLN A 141 -16.22 3.92 22.54
CA GLN A 141 -14.88 3.92 23.12
C GLN A 141 -14.44 5.36 23.49
N PRO A 142 -14.01 5.60 24.74
CA PRO A 142 -13.43 6.88 25.11
C PRO A 142 -12.09 7.11 24.39
N PRO A 143 -11.72 8.34 24.06
CA PRO A 143 -10.41 8.65 23.53
C PRO A 143 -9.33 8.28 24.55
N LYS A 144 -8.27 7.59 24.09
CA LYS A 144 -7.11 7.28 24.92
C LYS A 144 -6.08 8.39 24.82
N GLY A 145 -5.43 8.71 25.94
CA GLY A 145 -4.41 9.75 26.00
C GLY A 145 -4.99 11.15 26.30
N LYS A 146 -4.17 12.17 26.14
CA LYS A 146 -4.49 13.56 26.56
C LYS A 146 -4.80 14.50 25.40
N LEU A 147 -4.66 14.07 24.16
CA LEU A 147 -5.06 14.89 23.04
C LEU A 147 -6.60 15.00 23.01
N TRP A 148 -7.10 16.23 22.96
CA TRP A 148 -8.54 16.46 23.02
C TRP A 148 -9.24 16.07 21.70
N LEU A 149 -10.37 15.36 21.83
CA LEU A 149 -11.27 15.02 20.72
C LEU A 149 -12.69 14.82 21.26
N ASP A 150 -13.61 15.74 20.96
CA ASP A 150 -15.02 15.71 21.41
C ASP A 150 -15.95 16.38 20.37
N GLY A 151 -15.85 15.95 19.12
CA GLY A 151 -16.63 16.55 18.03
C GLY A 151 -16.56 18.07 17.96
N ALA A 152 -16.02 18.61 16.89
CA ALA A 152 -15.86 20.04 16.70
C ALA A 152 -15.73 20.39 15.21
N THR A 153 -15.81 21.69 14.89
CA THR A 153 -15.34 22.15 13.58
C THR A 153 -13.83 21.90 13.45
N LYS A 154 -13.32 21.79 12.25
CA LYS A 154 -11.88 21.62 12.04
C LYS A 154 -11.10 22.78 12.69
N GLU A 155 -11.63 24.00 12.59
CA GLU A 155 -10.99 25.21 13.12
C GLU A 155 -10.88 25.17 14.65
N ASP A 156 -11.95 24.78 15.34
CA ASP A 156 -11.94 24.65 16.80
C ASP A 156 -11.04 23.52 17.26
N LEU A 157 -11.05 22.40 16.54
CA LEU A 157 -10.22 21.26 16.84
C LEU A 157 -8.74 21.58 16.70
N THR A 158 -8.33 22.16 15.57
CA THR A 158 -6.92 22.50 15.31
C THR A 158 -6.45 23.60 16.25
N LYS A 159 -7.27 24.60 16.52
CA LYS A 159 -7.00 25.64 17.54
C LYS A 159 -6.72 25.02 18.92
N ARG A 160 -7.55 24.09 19.35
CA ARG A 160 -7.34 23.40 20.64
C ARG A 160 -6.05 22.55 20.63
N TRP A 161 -5.74 21.89 19.54
CA TRP A 161 -4.51 21.11 19.46
C TRP A 161 -3.26 22.00 19.51
N HIS A 162 -3.27 23.16 18.85
CA HIS A 162 -2.19 24.16 19.00
C HIS A 162 -2.05 24.62 20.45
N GLN A 163 -3.15 24.94 21.12
CA GLN A 163 -3.13 25.31 22.53
C GLN A 163 -2.53 24.20 23.42
N ILE A 164 -2.89 22.94 23.17
CA ILE A 164 -2.32 21.79 23.91
C ILE A 164 -0.82 21.69 23.68
N ILE A 165 -0.34 21.88 22.44
CA ILE A 165 1.09 21.85 22.10
C ILE A 165 1.83 22.93 22.87
N ASP A 166 1.32 24.16 22.85
CA ASP A 166 1.96 25.31 23.52
C ASP A 166 1.95 25.15 25.04
N GLN A 167 0.80 24.81 25.64
CA GLN A 167 0.67 24.60 27.09
C GLN A 167 1.55 23.48 27.61
N ASN A 168 1.73 22.44 26.81
CA ASN A 168 2.61 21.34 27.16
C ASN A 168 4.04 21.49 26.65
N GLN A 169 4.36 22.59 25.97
CA GLN A 169 5.70 22.83 25.41
C GLN A 169 6.23 21.60 24.65
N LEU A 170 5.39 21.03 23.76
CA LEU A 170 5.78 19.84 23.03
C LEU A 170 6.93 20.14 22.06
N ASN A 171 7.93 19.26 22.03
CA ASN A 171 9.06 19.39 21.10
C ASN A 171 8.63 18.94 19.69
N VAL A 172 7.93 19.82 18.97
CA VAL A 172 7.45 19.60 17.60
C VAL A 172 8.20 20.54 16.66
N ARG A 173 8.82 19.97 15.64
CA ARG A 173 9.49 20.72 14.57
C ARG A 173 8.69 20.57 13.29
N THR A 174 8.11 21.66 12.86
CA THR A 174 7.36 21.76 11.61
C THR A 174 8.24 22.20 10.44
N MET A 175 7.77 22.04 9.22
CA MET A 175 8.50 22.31 7.98
C MET A 175 9.87 21.59 7.97
N GLU A 176 9.89 20.37 8.53
CA GLU A 176 11.09 19.55 8.67
C GLU A 176 10.79 18.08 8.34
N GLY A 177 10.74 17.80 7.04
CA GLY A 177 10.47 16.46 6.52
C GLY A 177 11.69 15.54 6.62
N VAL A 178 11.46 14.30 7.06
CA VAL A 178 12.50 13.26 7.05
C VAL A 178 12.79 12.82 5.63
N THR A 179 14.05 12.82 5.23
CA THR A 179 14.53 12.41 3.90
C THR A 179 15.04 10.98 3.87
N SER A 180 15.69 10.54 4.95
CA SER A 180 16.14 9.16 5.10
C SER A 180 16.24 8.76 6.56
N CYS A 181 16.20 7.47 6.81
CA CYS A 181 16.39 6.88 8.12
C CYS A 181 17.13 5.55 7.98
N GLU A 182 18.17 5.37 8.72
CA GLU A 182 18.94 4.12 8.78
C GLU A 182 19.13 3.70 10.24
N LYS A 183 19.20 2.39 10.49
CA LYS A 183 19.54 1.85 11.81
C LYS A 183 20.96 1.32 11.79
N LYS A 184 21.86 1.93 12.59
CA LYS A 184 23.28 1.51 12.78
C LYS A 184 23.53 1.28 14.25
N ASP A 185 24.14 0.17 14.59
CA ASP A 185 24.52 -0.20 15.98
C ASP A 185 23.38 -0.06 17.00
N GLY A 186 22.16 -0.40 16.57
CA GLY A 186 20.96 -0.33 17.41
C GLY A 186 20.31 1.06 17.49
N ILE A 187 20.92 2.11 16.94
CA ILE A 187 20.44 3.50 16.96
C ILE A 187 19.95 3.91 15.57
N PHE A 188 18.80 4.56 15.52
CA PHE A 188 18.29 5.16 14.30
C PHE A 188 18.97 6.51 14.04
N GLN A 189 19.44 6.69 12.83
CA GLN A 189 19.95 7.95 12.30
C GLN A 189 18.88 8.52 11.35
N VAL A 190 18.26 9.62 11.77
CA VAL A 190 17.15 10.26 11.06
C VAL A 190 17.68 11.54 10.44
N LYS A 191 17.64 11.66 9.09
CA LYS A 191 18.14 12.81 8.34
C LYS A 191 16.99 13.68 7.84
N THR A 192 17.17 14.97 7.99
CA THR A 192 16.30 16.02 7.44
C THR A 192 17.14 17.06 6.72
N PRO A 193 16.55 17.97 5.93
CA PRO A 193 17.27 19.10 5.35
C PRO A 193 17.88 20.06 6.39
N LYS A 194 17.39 20.01 7.65
CA LYS A 194 17.83 20.92 8.72
C LYS A 194 18.83 20.30 9.70
N GLY A 195 18.99 18.97 9.67
CA GLY A 195 19.92 18.30 10.57
C GLY A 195 19.79 16.78 10.60
N GLU A 196 20.61 16.17 11.45
CA GLU A 196 20.62 14.72 11.70
C GLU A 196 20.33 14.45 13.17
N TYR A 197 19.44 13.49 13.44
CA TYR A 197 18.98 13.13 14.77
C TYR A 197 19.22 11.66 15.05
N ARG A 198 19.59 11.33 16.27
CA ARG A 198 19.84 9.96 16.72
C ARG A 198 18.75 9.54 17.69
N SER A 199 18.20 8.33 17.53
CA SER A 199 17.10 7.83 18.35
C SER A 199 17.21 6.34 18.63
N ARG A 200 16.80 5.91 19.82
CA ARG A 200 16.71 4.48 20.19
C ARG A 200 15.50 3.82 19.53
N TRP A 201 14.37 4.50 19.53
CA TRP A 201 13.13 4.07 18.91
C TRP A 201 12.63 5.11 17.90
N LEU A 202 11.95 4.62 16.88
CA LEU A 202 11.35 5.44 15.83
C LEU A 202 9.88 5.11 15.70
N VAL A 203 9.02 6.13 15.65
CA VAL A 203 7.58 6.00 15.44
C VAL A 203 7.17 6.74 14.18
N LEU A 204 6.66 5.99 13.18
CA LEU A 204 6.09 6.56 11.96
C LEU A 204 4.60 6.82 12.15
N ALA A 205 4.21 8.09 12.16
CA ALA A 205 2.83 8.59 12.27
C ALA A 205 2.44 9.45 11.07
N THR A 206 3.01 9.18 9.89
CA THR A 206 2.91 10.01 8.68
C THR A 206 1.53 9.99 8.01
N GLY A 207 0.67 9.02 8.37
CA GLY A 207 -0.61 8.82 7.71
C GLY A 207 -0.47 8.43 6.22
N GLN A 208 -1.61 8.36 5.52
CA GLN A 208 -1.66 8.06 4.08
C GLN A 208 -2.01 9.29 3.24
N ARG A 209 -2.75 10.25 3.79
CA ARG A 209 -3.38 11.35 3.03
C ARG A 209 -2.42 12.39 2.46
N GLY A 210 -1.12 12.29 2.76
CA GLY A 210 -0.09 13.15 2.19
C GLY A 210 0.08 13.01 0.66
N ASN A 211 -0.29 11.84 0.08
CA ASN A 211 -0.19 11.53 -1.34
C ASN A 211 -1.59 11.29 -1.94
N PRO A 212 -2.27 12.30 -2.47
CA PRO A 212 -3.53 12.10 -3.16
C PRO A 212 -3.32 11.20 -4.38
N ARG A 213 -4.22 10.24 -4.56
CA ARG A 213 -4.20 9.37 -5.73
C ARG A 213 -4.50 10.16 -6.99
N LYS A 214 -3.70 9.93 -8.03
CA LYS A 214 -3.87 10.53 -9.35
C LYS A 214 -4.61 9.58 -10.30
N LEU A 215 -5.38 10.14 -11.21
CA LEU A 215 -6.01 9.41 -12.32
C LEU A 215 -4.99 8.99 -13.37
N LYS A 216 -3.86 9.72 -13.47
CA LYS A 216 -2.81 9.57 -14.49
C LYS A 216 -3.32 9.78 -15.91
N VAL A 217 -4.15 10.80 -16.08
CA VAL A 217 -4.72 11.21 -17.37
C VAL A 217 -4.12 12.52 -17.85
N ALA A 218 -4.20 12.78 -19.15
CA ALA A 218 -3.71 14.04 -19.73
C ALA A 218 -4.44 15.23 -19.10
N GLY A 219 -3.67 16.29 -18.78
CA GLY A 219 -4.19 17.52 -18.19
C GLY A 219 -4.52 17.47 -16.69
N GLU A 220 -4.26 16.37 -15.99
CA GLU A 220 -4.50 16.27 -14.55
C GLU A 220 -3.65 17.23 -13.71
N ASP A 221 -2.49 17.65 -14.23
CA ASP A 221 -1.59 18.61 -13.57
C ASP A 221 -1.87 20.09 -13.93
N ARG A 222 -3.02 20.41 -14.55
CA ARG A 222 -3.43 21.79 -14.84
C ARG A 222 -3.75 22.56 -13.58
N GLU A 223 -3.56 23.87 -13.57
CA GLU A 223 -3.76 24.75 -12.41
C GLU A 223 -5.19 24.74 -11.84
N HIS A 224 -6.20 24.41 -12.64
CA HIS A 224 -7.59 24.32 -12.25
C HIS A 224 -8.09 22.90 -11.94
N VAL A 225 -7.16 21.94 -11.85
CA VAL A 225 -7.43 20.55 -11.42
C VAL A 225 -6.78 20.33 -10.05
N TYR A 226 -7.61 20.08 -9.05
CA TYR A 226 -7.19 19.99 -7.65
C TYR A 226 -7.41 18.59 -7.10
N HIS A 227 -6.56 18.19 -6.17
CA HIS A 227 -6.71 16.93 -5.42
C HIS A 227 -7.21 17.15 -3.99
N ARG A 228 -7.51 18.40 -3.61
CA ARG A 228 -8.04 18.81 -2.31
C ARG A 228 -8.94 20.00 -2.46
N LEU A 229 -9.99 20.05 -1.65
CA LEU A 229 -10.89 21.20 -1.58
C LEU A 229 -10.66 21.94 -0.25
N TYR A 230 -10.09 23.14 -0.30
CA TYR A 230 -9.82 23.93 0.90
C TYR A 230 -10.96 24.87 1.24
N SER A 231 -11.35 25.74 0.33
CA SER A 231 -12.34 26.82 0.53
C SER A 231 -13.46 26.72 -0.48
N PRO A 232 -14.51 25.92 -0.21
CA PRO A 232 -15.62 25.73 -1.15
C PRO A 232 -16.33 27.05 -1.50
N LYS A 233 -16.43 27.99 -0.56
CA LYS A 233 -17.11 29.30 -0.73
C LYS A 233 -16.41 30.22 -1.73
N LYS A 234 -15.19 29.92 -2.13
CA LYS A 234 -14.42 30.66 -3.12
C LYS A 234 -15.01 30.51 -4.53
N TYR A 235 -15.64 29.38 -4.80
CA TYR A 235 -16.20 29.03 -6.11
C TYR A 235 -17.68 29.41 -6.15
N LYS A 236 -18.08 30.27 -7.14
CA LYS A 236 -19.44 30.78 -7.26
C LYS A 236 -19.86 30.88 -8.73
N ASN A 237 -21.05 30.37 -9.01
CA ASN A 237 -21.65 30.39 -10.36
C ASN A 237 -20.80 29.70 -11.42
N GLU A 238 -20.12 28.62 -11.05
CA GLU A 238 -19.19 27.90 -11.89
C GLU A 238 -19.69 26.48 -12.22
N SER A 239 -19.13 25.89 -13.27
CA SER A 239 -19.28 24.48 -13.59
C SER A 239 -18.09 23.73 -13.01
N ILE A 240 -18.35 22.80 -12.11
CA ILE A 240 -17.32 22.10 -11.36
C ILE A 240 -17.46 20.59 -11.58
N ILE A 241 -16.34 19.91 -11.84
CA ILE A 241 -16.29 18.46 -11.89
C ILE A 241 -15.70 17.96 -10.57
N VAL A 242 -16.42 17.04 -9.90
CA VAL A 242 -15.92 16.28 -8.75
C VAL A 242 -15.77 14.82 -9.19
N VAL A 243 -14.58 14.26 -9.02
CA VAL A 243 -14.26 12.88 -9.37
C VAL A 243 -14.07 12.06 -8.11
N GLY A 244 -14.91 11.06 -7.90
CA GLY A 244 -14.84 10.16 -6.75
C GLY A 244 -16.19 9.71 -6.26
N GLY A 245 -16.23 8.63 -5.47
CA GLY A 245 -17.48 8.05 -4.93
C GLY A 245 -17.42 7.78 -3.41
N GLY A 246 -16.38 8.26 -2.72
CA GLY A 246 -16.28 8.18 -1.26
C GLY A 246 -16.84 9.41 -0.56
N ASN A 247 -16.98 9.36 0.77
CA ASN A 247 -17.56 10.45 1.56
C ASN A 247 -16.93 11.83 1.28
N SER A 248 -15.60 11.91 1.12
CA SER A 248 -14.93 13.19 0.83
C SER A 248 -15.35 13.79 -0.51
N ALA A 249 -15.54 12.98 -1.55
CA ALA A 249 -16.01 13.44 -2.86
C ALA A 249 -17.47 13.88 -2.79
N ILE A 250 -18.31 13.11 -2.10
CA ILE A 250 -19.74 13.43 -1.93
C ILE A 250 -19.94 14.70 -1.12
N GLU A 251 -19.23 14.86 0.01
CA GLU A 251 -19.26 16.07 0.83
C GLU A 251 -18.81 17.30 0.04
N ALA A 252 -17.73 17.17 -0.75
CA ALA A 252 -17.26 18.24 -1.61
C ALA A 252 -18.31 18.61 -2.68
N ALA A 253 -18.89 17.61 -3.35
CA ALA A 253 -19.94 17.83 -4.35
C ALA A 253 -21.17 18.54 -3.76
N ILE A 254 -21.64 18.09 -2.58
CA ILE A 254 -22.77 18.71 -1.87
C ILE A 254 -22.47 20.17 -1.55
N THR A 255 -21.33 20.44 -0.89
CA THR A 255 -20.97 21.81 -0.46
C THR A 255 -20.74 22.73 -1.66
N LEU A 256 -20.08 22.26 -2.71
CA LEU A 256 -19.88 23.08 -3.93
C LEU A 256 -21.21 23.34 -4.65
N SER A 257 -22.16 22.41 -4.60
CA SER A 257 -23.45 22.53 -5.27
C SER A 257 -24.39 23.60 -4.68
N GLU A 258 -24.06 24.15 -3.51
CA GLU A 258 -24.82 25.25 -2.92
C GLU A 258 -24.79 26.49 -3.80
N GLN A 259 -23.67 26.77 -4.48
CA GLN A 259 -23.45 27.97 -5.29
C GLN A 259 -23.02 27.71 -6.73
N ASN A 260 -22.88 26.42 -7.13
CA ASN A 260 -22.32 26.02 -8.43
C ASN A 260 -23.10 24.88 -9.05
N LYS A 261 -22.93 24.69 -10.36
CA LYS A 261 -23.34 23.46 -11.04
C LYS A 261 -22.27 22.40 -10.90
N VAL A 262 -22.59 21.25 -10.32
CA VAL A 262 -21.62 20.19 -10.05
C VAL A 262 -21.90 18.96 -10.90
N TYR A 263 -20.88 18.45 -11.59
CA TYR A 263 -20.85 17.15 -12.23
C TYR A 263 -20.07 16.17 -11.36
N LEU A 264 -20.73 15.10 -10.91
CA LEU A 264 -20.11 14.12 -10.02
C LEU A 264 -19.80 12.83 -10.79
N SER A 265 -18.53 12.67 -11.19
CA SER A 265 -18.05 11.51 -11.93
C SER A 265 -17.63 10.39 -10.99
N TYR A 266 -18.20 9.20 -11.19
CA TYR A 266 -17.85 8.02 -10.43
C TYR A 266 -17.83 6.77 -11.33
N ARG A 267 -16.78 5.95 -11.17
CA ARG A 267 -16.57 4.72 -11.96
C ARG A 267 -17.54 3.59 -11.64
N GLY A 268 -18.17 3.62 -10.46
CA GLY A 268 -19.16 2.60 -10.04
C GLY A 268 -20.56 2.93 -10.52
N SER A 269 -21.44 1.94 -10.45
CA SER A 269 -22.85 2.06 -10.79
C SER A 269 -23.71 2.71 -9.71
N GLU A 270 -23.21 2.76 -8.47
CA GLU A 270 -23.90 3.32 -7.31
C GLU A 270 -22.94 3.80 -6.22
N PHE A 271 -23.35 4.71 -5.36
CA PHE A 271 -22.57 5.21 -4.22
C PHE A 271 -22.80 4.33 -2.97
N SER A 272 -22.26 3.12 -2.94
CA SER A 272 -22.54 2.12 -1.89
C SER A 272 -21.73 2.30 -0.59
N ARG A 273 -20.73 3.21 -0.55
CA ARG A 273 -19.79 3.34 0.58
C ARG A 273 -19.81 4.73 1.21
N ILE A 274 -20.98 5.33 1.30
CA ILE A 274 -21.14 6.68 1.86
C ILE A 274 -22.01 6.64 3.12
N PHE A 275 -21.84 7.64 4.00
CA PHE A 275 -22.67 7.78 5.19
C PHE A 275 -24.13 8.09 4.80
N LYS A 276 -25.08 7.58 5.57
CA LYS A 276 -26.52 7.77 5.30
C LYS A 276 -26.93 9.26 5.22
N ASP A 277 -26.30 10.12 6.02
CA ASP A 277 -26.57 11.57 5.96
C ASP A 277 -26.07 12.18 4.64
N ASN A 278 -24.88 11.75 4.17
CA ASN A 278 -24.33 12.18 2.89
C ASN A 278 -25.20 11.67 1.72
N GLU A 279 -25.69 10.43 1.80
CA GLU A 279 -26.61 9.87 0.82
C GLU A 279 -27.90 10.69 0.71
N ARG A 280 -28.52 11.02 1.85
CA ARG A 280 -29.73 11.84 1.91
C ARG A 280 -29.50 13.22 1.29
N LYS A 281 -28.42 13.92 1.66
CA LYS A 281 -28.06 15.24 1.15
C LYS A 281 -27.73 15.21 -0.34
N LEU A 282 -27.00 14.20 -0.80
CA LEU A 282 -26.70 13.99 -2.21
C LEU A 282 -27.95 13.81 -3.04
N ASN A 283 -28.87 12.94 -2.61
CA ASN A 283 -30.14 12.70 -3.31
C ASN A 283 -31.01 13.96 -3.40
N ALA A 284 -31.04 14.76 -2.34
CA ALA A 284 -31.72 16.06 -2.34
C ALA A 284 -31.11 17.04 -3.36
N ALA A 285 -29.77 17.10 -3.45
CA ALA A 285 -29.07 17.98 -4.38
C ALA A 285 -29.23 17.51 -5.85
N ILE A 286 -29.30 16.21 -6.09
CA ILE A 286 -29.59 15.62 -7.40
C ILE A 286 -31.04 15.96 -7.81
N ALA A 287 -32.02 15.75 -6.92
CA ALA A 287 -33.41 16.10 -7.16
C ALA A 287 -33.61 17.59 -7.47
N ALA A 288 -32.83 18.45 -6.81
CA ALA A 288 -32.80 19.90 -7.08
C ALA A 288 -32.01 20.29 -8.34
N ARG A 289 -31.48 19.33 -9.10
CA ARG A 289 -30.65 19.52 -10.31
C ARG A 289 -29.37 20.34 -10.09
N LYS A 290 -28.88 20.43 -8.86
CA LYS A 290 -27.62 21.09 -8.48
C LYS A 290 -26.41 20.21 -8.72
N ILE A 291 -26.60 18.88 -8.58
CA ILE A 291 -25.59 17.87 -8.89
C ILE A 291 -26.10 16.98 -10.02
N GLU A 292 -25.29 16.78 -11.06
CA GLU A 292 -25.51 15.82 -12.12
C GLU A 292 -24.60 14.61 -11.88
N PRO A 293 -25.13 13.45 -11.45
CA PRO A 293 -24.34 12.25 -11.24
C PRO A 293 -24.01 11.59 -12.58
N LEU A 294 -22.74 11.30 -12.78
CA LEU A 294 -22.18 10.59 -13.92
C LEU A 294 -21.62 9.26 -13.43
N LEU A 295 -22.49 8.27 -13.31
CA LEU A 295 -22.13 6.92 -12.88
C LEU A 295 -21.52 6.12 -14.05
N ASN A 296 -20.79 5.04 -13.72
CA ASN A 296 -20.04 4.24 -14.70
C ASN A 296 -19.14 5.08 -15.61
N SER A 297 -18.62 6.19 -15.09
CA SER A 297 -17.85 7.16 -15.85
C SER A 297 -16.39 7.22 -15.42
N GLN A 298 -15.51 7.46 -16.38
CA GLN A 298 -14.09 7.66 -16.17
C GLN A 298 -13.61 8.88 -16.96
N ILE A 299 -12.94 9.79 -16.27
CA ILE A 299 -12.24 10.89 -16.94
C ILE A 299 -11.07 10.32 -17.73
N THR A 300 -10.94 10.73 -18.97
CA THR A 300 -9.83 10.34 -19.85
C THR A 300 -8.89 11.50 -20.15
N GLU A 301 -9.39 12.75 -20.03
CA GLU A 301 -8.60 13.94 -20.26
C GLU A 301 -9.24 15.15 -19.59
N PHE A 302 -8.41 16.04 -19.03
CA PHE A 302 -8.78 17.40 -18.65
C PHE A 302 -8.22 18.37 -19.69
N GLY A 303 -9.10 18.86 -20.56
CA GLY A 303 -8.78 19.94 -21.51
C GLY A 303 -8.70 21.29 -20.81
N GLU A 304 -8.60 22.38 -21.56
CA GLU A 304 -8.52 23.74 -21.02
C GLU A 304 -9.85 24.21 -20.44
N SER A 305 -10.94 23.92 -21.10
CA SER A 305 -12.31 24.31 -20.72
C SER A 305 -13.31 23.15 -20.70
N GLU A 306 -12.93 21.98 -21.18
CA GLU A 306 -13.78 20.79 -21.27
C GLU A 306 -13.00 19.55 -20.81
N ALA A 307 -13.64 18.71 -20.01
CA ALA A 307 -13.15 17.38 -19.65
C ALA A 307 -13.81 16.31 -20.53
N THR A 308 -13.01 15.36 -20.99
CA THR A 308 -13.48 14.19 -21.75
C THR A 308 -13.69 13.00 -20.82
N LEU A 309 -14.87 12.41 -20.87
CA LEU A 309 -15.25 11.25 -20.08
C LEU A 309 -15.68 10.10 -21.00
N LYS A 310 -15.39 8.88 -20.57
CA LYS A 310 -16.03 7.66 -21.07
C LYS A 310 -17.09 7.20 -20.09
N ILE A 311 -18.30 6.96 -20.57
CA ILE A 311 -19.43 6.45 -19.78
C ILE A 311 -19.79 5.08 -20.33
N ASN A 312 -19.73 4.04 -19.52
CA ASN A 312 -20.14 2.70 -19.93
C ASN A 312 -21.65 2.53 -19.77
N ARG A 313 -22.33 2.28 -20.87
CA ARG A 313 -23.79 2.00 -20.90
C ARG A 313 -24.03 0.57 -21.38
N GLY A 314 -23.81 -0.40 -20.46
CA GLY A 314 -24.21 -1.79 -20.74
C GLY A 314 -23.40 -2.49 -21.84
N GLY A 315 -22.12 -2.15 -22.02
CA GLY A 315 -21.21 -2.78 -22.98
C GLY A 315 -20.74 -1.88 -24.13
N SER A 316 -21.30 -0.67 -24.26
CA SER A 316 -20.80 0.36 -25.18
C SER A 316 -20.25 1.55 -24.39
N ASP A 317 -19.10 2.08 -24.82
CA ASP A 317 -18.50 3.27 -24.25
C ASP A 317 -19.02 4.51 -25.01
N GLU A 318 -19.73 5.39 -24.32
CA GLU A 318 -20.12 6.71 -24.81
C GLU A 318 -19.03 7.71 -24.39
N VAL A 319 -18.50 8.48 -25.33
CA VAL A 319 -17.57 9.59 -25.04
C VAL A 319 -18.39 10.86 -24.88
N ARG A 320 -18.26 11.51 -23.72
CA ARG A 320 -18.94 12.78 -23.43
C ARG A 320 -17.93 13.84 -23.06
N LYS A 321 -18.07 15.06 -23.60
CA LYS A 321 -17.34 16.24 -23.19
C LYS A 321 -18.19 17.09 -22.27
N ILE A 322 -17.61 17.58 -21.19
CA ILE A 322 -18.28 18.38 -20.17
C ILE A 322 -17.50 19.68 -19.98
N PRO A 323 -18.14 20.83 -20.16
CA PRO A 323 -17.51 22.11 -19.87
C PRO A 323 -17.32 22.28 -18.36
N TYR A 324 -16.15 22.74 -17.95
CA TYR A 324 -15.81 22.96 -16.55
C TYR A 324 -14.85 24.14 -16.37
N HIS A 325 -14.92 24.77 -15.19
CA HIS A 325 -13.99 25.81 -14.75
C HIS A 325 -12.96 25.20 -13.79
N HIS A 326 -13.39 24.32 -12.89
CA HIS A 326 -12.54 23.67 -11.91
C HIS A 326 -12.88 22.20 -11.76
N ALA A 327 -11.87 21.37 -11.49
CA ALA A 327 -12.04 19.94 -11.22
C ALA A 327 -11.40 19.56 -9.88
N PHE A 328 -12.08 18.68 -9.13
CA PHE A 328 -11.60 18.12 -7.87
C PHE A 328 -11.51 16.60 -7.97
N VAL A 329 -10.31 16.06 -7.98
CA VAL A 329 -10.04 14.61 -8.05
C VAL A 329 -9.88 14.06 -6.64
N LEU A 330 -10.96 13.49 -6.09
CA LEU A 330 -11.08 13.04 -4.71
C LEU A 330 -11.27 11.52 -4.61
N ILE A 331 -10.31 10.78 -5.17
CA ILE A 331 -10.35 9.31 -5.32
C ILE A 331 -9.53 8.55 -4.26
N GLY A 332 -9.22 9.22 -3.16
CA GLY A 332 -8.45 8.67 -2.05
C GLY A 332 -6.98 9.04 -2.11
N ALA A 333 -6.17 8.35 -1.30
CA ALA A 333 -4.73 8.56 -1.23
C ALA A 333 -3.99 7.24 -1.43
N ASP A 334 -2.76 7.32 -1.91
CA ASP A 334 -1.87 6.17 -2.01
C ASP A 334 -0.91 6.12 -0.83
N VAL A 335 -0.59 4.90 -0.41
CA VAL A 335 0.46 4.65 0.58
C VAL A 335 1.80 5.11 -0.01
N PRO A 336 2.64 5.84 0.74
CA PRO A 336 3.93 6.32 0.24
C PRO A 336 4.96 5.18 0.16
N ARG A 337 4.74 4.22 -0.75
CA ARG A 337 5.50 2.97 -0.87
C ARG A 337 6.99 3.18 -1.07
N GLU A 338 7.37 4.11 -1.94
CA GLU A 338 8.79 4.39 -2.23
C GLU A 338 9.51 4.86 -0.97
N PHE A 339 8.88 5.78 -0.22
CA PHE A 339 9.42 6.23 1.06
C PHE A 339 9.53 5.07 2.07
N LEU A 340 8.48 4.24 2.22
CA LEU A 340 8.51 3.10 3.14
C LEU A 340 9.57 2.06 2.73
N LYS A 341 9.71 1.79 1.45
CA LYS A 341 10.75 0.89 0.92
C LYS A 341 12.16 1.45 1.09
N SER A 342 12.33 2.77 0.93
CA SER A 342 13.63 3.42 1.19
C SER A 342 14.08 3.30 2.65
N LEU A 343 13.12 3.16 3.57
CA LEU A 343 13.38 2.86 4.98
C LEU A 343 13.64 1.37 5.26
N GLY A 344 13.55 0.49 4.26
CA GLY A 344 13.69 -0.96 4.42
C GLY A 344 12.45 -1.65 5.02
N LEU A 345 11.29 -0.99 4.98
CA LEU A 345 10.04 -1.56 5.47
C LEU A 345 9.46 -2.56 4.47
N LYS A 346 8.99 -3.68 4.99
CA LYS A 346 8.28 -4.72 4.23
C LYS A 346 6.78 -4.40 4.17
N MET A 347 6.16 -4.75 3.05
CA MET A 347 4.71 -4.62 2.87
C MET A 347 4.01 -5.97 3.13
N GLU A 348 2.73 -5.96 3.56
CA GLU A 348 1.98 -7.18 3.95
C GLU A 348 1.95 -8.25 2.85
N ASN A 349 1.84 -7.84 1.60
CA ASN A 349 1.74 -8.75 0.46
C ASN A 349 3.05 -8.85 -0.36
N GLU A 350 4.16 -8.43 0.20
CA GLU A 350 5.43 -8.49 -0.51
C GLU A 350 5.97 -9.93 -0.49
N TRP A 351 6.18 -10.47 -1.68
CA TRP A 351 6.81 -11.77 -1.82
C TRP A 351 8.29 -11.66 -1.47
N GLU A 352 8.68 -12.35 -0.41
CA GLU A 352 10.08 -12.43 0.00
C GLU A 352 10.79 -13.53 -0.79
N GLY A 353 12.03 -13.24 -1.20
CA GLY A 353 12.90 -14.21 -1.83
C GLY A 353 13.35 -13.85 -3.24
N SER A 354 13.97 -14.80 -3.91
CA SER A 354 14.49 -14.64 -5.26
C SER A 354 13.80 -15.58 -6.23
N LEU A 355 12.93 -15.00 -7.09
CA LEU A 355 12.28 -15.75 -8.16
C LEU A 355 13.30 -16.45 -9.08
N LEU A 356 14.37 -15.76 -9.49
CA LEU A 356 15.40 -16.32 -10.37
C LEU A 356 16.11 -17.50 -9.72
N ARG A 357 16.51 -17.38 -8.45
CA ARG A 357 17.15 -18.47 -7.70
C ARG A 357 16.23 -19.66 -7.56
N SER A 358 14.98 -19.43 -7.19
CA SER A 358 13.99 -20.49 -6.98
C SER A 358 13.64 -21.18 -8.31
N ALA A 359 13.49 -20.42 -9.39
CA ALA A 359 13.29 -20.95 -10.73
C ALA A 359 14.50 -21.78 -11.21
N ALA A 360 15.72 -21.29 -11.00
CA ALA A 360 16.94 -22.02 -11.34
C ALA A 360 17.07 -23.34 -10.57
N LEU A 361 16.78 -23.32 -9.26
CA LEU A 361 16.77 -24.55 -8.44
C LEU A 361 15.68 -25.51 -8.90
N THR A 362 14.48 -25.04 -9.21
CA THR A 362 13.39 -25.87 -9.71
C THR A 362 13.76 -26.53 -11.05
N LEU A 363 14.34 -25.75 -11.98
CA LEU A 363 14.81 -26.24 -13.27
C LEU A 363 15.92 -27.27 -13.09
N LEU A 364 16.86 -27.04 -12.18
CA LEU A 364 17.91 -27.97 -11.82
C LEU A 364 17.34 -29.33 -11.35
N GLY A 365 16.29 -29.26 -10.53
CA GLY A 365 15.56 -30.45 -10.09
C GLY A 365 14.87 -31.21 -11.22
N PHE A 366 14.27 -30.49 -12.16
CA PHE A 366 13.65 -31.07 -13.36
C PHE A 366 14.69 -31.80 -14.24
N ILE A 367 15.84 -31.17 -14.46
CA ILE A 367 16.97 -31.78 -15.18
C ILE A 367 17.44 -33.03 -14.43
N GLY A 368 17.53 -32.94 -13.08
CA GLY A 368 17.91 -34.07 -12.23
C GLY A 368 16.99 -35.28 -12.39
N VAL A 369 15.66 -35.07 -12.34
CA VAL A 369 14.64 -36.11 -12.56
C VAL A 369 14.79 -36.71 -13.96
N TYR A 370 14.98 -35.87 -14.97
CA TYR A 370 15.14 -36.29 -16.34
C TYR A 370 16.35 -37.24 -16.54
N ILE A 371 17.52 -36.85 -16.03
CA ILE A 371 18.76 -37.68 -16.13
C ILE A 371 18.62 -38.96 -15.32
N PHE A 372 18.07 -38.90 -14.08
CA PHE A 372 17.90 -40.06 -13.21
C PHE A 372 16.94 -41.11 -13.81
N GLY A 373 15.87 -40.65 -14.47
CA GLY A 373 14.87 -41.50 -15.11
C GLY A 373 15.34 -42.17 -16.44
N GLY A 374 16.59 -41.96 -16.85
CA GLY A 374 17.14 -42.52 -18.07
C GLY A 374 16.42 -42.05 -19.33
N GLY A 375 16.06 -40.75 -19.39
CA GLY A 375 15.27 -40.19 -20.49
C GLY A 375 13.88 -40.85 -20.54
N LEU A 376 13.09 -40.67 -19.55
CA LEU A 376 11.76 -41.21 -19.30
C LEU A 376 11.06 -41.72 -20.57
N GLY A 377 11.12 -43.04 -20.78
CA GLY A 377 10.23 -43.79 -21.66
C GLY A 377 10.02 -43.25 -23.07
N GLY A 378 11.08 -42.96 -23.83
CA GLY A 378 10.95 -42.66 -25.26
C GLY A 378 10.55 -41.22 -25.62
N HIS A 379 10.54 -40.28 -24.69
CA HIS A 379 10.47 -38.85 -25.01
C HIS A 379 11.90 -38.33 -25.27
N PRO A 380 12.27 -38.09 -26.53
CA PRO A 380 13.58 -37.55 -26.86
C PRO A 380 13.65 -36.12 -26.37
N ASN A 381 14.68 -35.79 -25.58
CA ASN A 381 15.22 -34.47 -25.40
C ASN A 381 14.42 -33.52 -24.49
N PHE A 382 14.94 -33.27 -23.29
CA PHE A 382 14.49 -32.11 -22.46
C PHE A 382 14.82 -30.82 -23.20
N LEU A 383 13.79 -30.09 -23.65
CA LEU A 383 13.92 -28.88 -24.48
C LEU A 383 14.80 -29.07 -25.75
N GLY A 384 14.83 -30.25 -26.34
CA GLY A 384 15.62 -30.53 -27.52
C GLY A 384 17.08 -30.91 -27.24
N VAL A 385 17.49 -31.04 -25.99
CA VAL A 385 18.85 -31.45 -25.61
C VAL A 385 18.86 -32.89 -25.15
N ASP A 386 19.70 -33.73 -25.78
CA ASP A 386 19.93 -35.09 -25.35
C ASP A 386 20.94 -35.11 -24.18
N LEU A 387 20.48 -35.55 -23.01
CA LEU A 387 21.29 -35.69 -21.80
C LEU A 387 21.55 -37.16 -21.42
N SER A 388 21.25 -38.08 -22.31
CA SER A 388 21.40 -39.54 -22.07
C SER A 388 22.85 -40.01 -21.84
N PHE A 389 23.82 -39.20 -22.24
CA PHE A 389 25.24 -39.45 -22.00
C PHE A 389 25.67 -39.23 -20.52
N LEU A 390 24.82 -38.58 -19.68
CA LEU A 390 25.14 -38.37 -18.29
C LEU A 390 24.74 -39.56 -17.42
N PRO A 391 25.62 -40.02 -16.50
CA PRO A 391 25.30 -41.09 -15.58
C PRO A 391 24.11 -40.73 -14.67
N ASN A 392 23.25 -41.70 -14.34
CA ASN A 392 22.06 -41.52 -13.49
C ASN A 392 22.36 -40.88 -12.11
N TRP A 393 23.54 -41.17 -11.54
CA TRP A 393 23.92 -40.57 -10.26
C TRP A 393 24.08 -39.04 -10.32
N VAL A 394 24.42 -38.48 -11.49
CA VAL A 394 24.45 -37.01 -11.71
C VAL A 394 23.05 -36.47 -11.56
N GLY A 395 22.06 -37.13 -12.14
CA GLY A 395 20.65 -36.75 -11.97
C GLY A 395 20.19 -36.76 -10.52
N ALA A 396 20.58 -37.79 -9.75
CA ALA A 396 20.30 -37.91 -8.34
C ALA A 396 20.94 -36.76 -7.51
N LEU A 397 22.17 -36.38 -7.83
CA LEU A 397 22.85 -35.26 -7.18
C LEU A 397 22.17 -33.93 -7.47
N LEU A 398 21.80 -33.63 -8.72
CA LEU A 398 21.13 -32.43 -9.12
C LEU A 398 19.74 -32.30 -8.44
N TRP A 399 19.02 -33.42 -8.41
CA TRP A 399 17.73 -33.53 -7.73
C TRP A 399 17.87 -33.25 -6.23
N GLY A 400 18.81 -33.87 -5.54
CA GLY A 400 19.07 -33.69 -4.12
C GLY A 400 19.52 -32.27 -3.78
N ALA A 401 20.43 -31.70 -4.57
CA ALA A 401 20.87 -30.31 -4.38
C ALA A 401 19.74 -29.30 -4.56
N SER A 402 18.88 -29.52 -5.55
CA SER A 402 17.69 -28.71 -5.79
C SER A 402 16.73 -28.76 -4.59
N LEU A 403 16.40 -29.97 -4.11
CA LEU A 403 15.52 -30.17 -2.95
C LEU A 403 16.06 -29.47 -1.71
N ILE A 404 17.33 -29.70 -1.38
CA ILE A 404 17.97 -29.07 -0.22
C ILE A 404 17.95 -27.55 -0.35
N GLY A 405 18.29 -27.01 -1.51
CA GLY A 405 18.28 -25.58 -1.77
C GLY A 405 16.91 -24.97 -1.61
N LEU A 406 15.87 -25.54 -2.23
CA LEU A 406 14.49 -25.04 -2.13
C LEU A 406 13.98 -25.08 -0.68
N VAL A 407 14.23 -26.17 0.05
CA VAL A 407 13.82 -26.30 1.46
C VAL A 407 14.56 -25.30 2.35
N GLN A 408 15.88 -25.14 2.17
CA GLN A 408 16.67 -24.20 2.97
C GLN A 408 16.24 -22.76 2.76
N PHE A 409 16.01 -22.35 1.51
CA PHE A 409 15.55 -20.99 1.22
C PHE A 409 14.09 -20.78 1.65
N GLY A 410 13.22 -21.75 1.48
CA GLY A 410 11.85 -21.70 2.00
C GLY A 410 11.78 -21.51 3.51
N ARG A 411 12.61 -22.26 4.26
CA ARG A 411 12.73 -22.09 5.73
C ARG A 411 13.26 -20.71 6.15
N LYS A 412 14.01 -20.02 5.29
CA LYS A 412 14.47 -18.65 5.50
C LYS A 412 13.45 -17.59 5.10
N GLY A 413 12.22 -17.99 4.74
CA GLY A 413 11.13 -17.07 4.38
C GLY A 413 10.99 -16.79 2.89
N ASP A 414 11.75 -17.48 2.01
CA ASP A 414 11.64 -17.33 0.55
C ASP A 414 10.35 -18.02 0.04
N ARG A 415 9.31 -17.23 -0.23
CA ARG A 415 8.03 -17.74 -0.74
C ARG A 415 8.16 -18.35 -2.15
N PHE A 416 9.05 -17.81 -2.99
CA PHE A 416 9.32 -18.39 -4.31
C PHE A 416 9.97 -19.78 -4.23
N ALA A 417 10.75 -20.05 -3.16
CA ALA A 417 11.31 -21.37 -2.93
C ALA A 417 10.22 -22.40 -2.57
N TRP A 418 9.19 -22.02 -1.81
CA TRP A 418 8.05 -22.90 -1.56
C TRP A 418 7.22 -23.16 -2.82
N LEU A 419 7.02 -22.15 -3.67
CA LEU A 419 6.39 -22.31 -4.97
C LEU A 419 7.21 -23.26 -5.85
N GLY A 420 8.54 -23.04 -5.94
CA GLY A 420 9.46 -23.91 -6.67
C GLY A 420 9.44 -25.35 -6.14
N LEU A 421 9.36 -25.54 -4.82
CA LEU A 421 9.26 -26.85 -4.20
C LEU A 421 7.97 -27.58 -4.58
N SER A 422 6.84 -26.88 -4.69
CA SER A 422 5.58 -27.49 -5.16
C SER A 422 5.71 -28.05 -6.56
N PHE A 423 6.29 -27.28 -7.49
CA PHE A 423 6.58 -27.75 -8.86
C PHE A 423 7.57 -28.89 -8.88
N PHE A 424 8.62 -28.81 -8.07
CA PHE A 424 9.65 -29.83 -7.96
C PHE A 424 9.05 -31.16 -7.50
N VAL A 425 8.24 -31.17 -6.46
CA VAL A 425 7.59 -32.39 -5.94
C VAL A 425 6.64 -32.98 -6.97
N TRP A 426 5.81 -32.14 -7.58
CA TRP A 426 4.89 -32.57 -8.63
C TRP A 426 5.63 -33.22 -9.83
N TYR A 427 6.68 -32.56 -10.33
CA TYR A 427 7.46 -33.07 -11.46
C TYR A 427 8.22 -34.36 -11.11
N THR A 428 8.70 -34.49 -9.87
CA THR A 428 9.34 -35.72 -9.38
C THR A 428 8.35 -36.88 -9.38
N ILE A 429 7.13 -36.68 -8.86
CA ILE A 429 6.09 -37.72 -8.85
C ILE A 429 5.72 -38.10 -10.29
N TYR A 430 5.53 -37.10 -11.15
CA TYR A 430 5.27 -37.32 -12.57
C TYR A 430 6.39 -38.16 -13.23
N GLY A 431 7.64 -37.74 -13.08
CA GLY A 431 8.79 -38.40 -13.67
C GLY A 431 8.95 -39.85 -13.22
N VAL A 432 8.78 -40.13 -11.93
CA VAL A 432 8.88 -41.50 -11.39
C VAL A 432 7.78 -42.40 -11.94
N LYS A 433 6.55 -41.92 -12.04
CA LYS A 433 5.42 -42.74 -12.56
C LYS A 433 5.53 -43.02 -14.05
N VAL A 434 5.83 -41.97 -14.84
CA VAL A 434 5.99 -42.11 -16.28
C VAL A 434 7.19 -43.01 -16.60
N GLY A 435 8.31 -42.87 -15.86
CA GLY A 435 9.49 -43.71 -16.02
C GLY A 435 9.25 -45.20 -15.70
N LYS A 436 8.25 -45.54 -14.90
CA LYS A 436 7.81 -46.91 -14.64
C LYS A 436 6.80 -47.43 -15.65
N GLY A 437 6.43 -46.64 -16.66
CA GLY A 437 5.36 -46.99 -17.60
C GLY A 437 3.95 -46.99 -16.99
N GLU A 438 3.81 -46.43 -15.75
CA GLU A 438 2.52 -46.27 -15.11
C GLU A 438 1.79 -45.05 -15.67
N GLU A 439 0.50 -45.21 -15.98
CA GLU A 439 -0.32 -44.05 -16.28
C GLU A 439 -0.42 -43.15 -15.05
N PHE A 440 -0.02 -41.90 -15.18
CA PHE A 440 0.11 -40.96 -14.04
C PHE A 440 -1.22 -40.67 -13.34
N TRP A 441 -2.39 -40.95 -13.98
CA TRP A 441 -3.67 -40.53 -13.49
C TRP A 441 -4.69 -41.65 -13.40
N PRO A 442 -5.46 -41.75 -12.33
CA PRO A 442 -6.47 -42.78 -12.18
C PRO A 442 -7.64 -42.70 -13.18
N TYR A 443 -7.70 -41.65 -13.96
CA TYR A 443 -8.76 -41.43 -14.96
C TYR A 443 -8.16 -41.21 -16.34
N LYS A 444 -8.17 -42.26 -17.14
CA LYS A 444 -7.66 -42.31 -18.52
C LYS A 444 -8.14 -41.14 -19.40
N ASP A 445 -9.40 -40.73 -19.24
CA ASP A 445 -10.00 -39.67 -20.05
C ASP A 445 -9.65 -38.25 -19.56
N TRP A 446 -9.36 -38.06 -18.28
CA TRP A 446 -9.00 -36.77 -17.70
C TRP A 446 -7.52 -36.44 -18.00
N GLY A 447 -6.64 -37.41 -17.93
CA GLY A 447 -5.23 -37.22 -18.22
C GLY A 447 -4.97 -36.80 -19.66
N TYR A 448 -5.68 -37.38 -20.62
CA TYR A 448 -5.57 -36.99 -22.05
C TYR A 448 -6.14 -35.60 -22.32
N LYS A 449 -7.27 -35.23 -21.73
CA LYS A 449 -7.86 -33.89 -21.85
C LYS A 449 -7.01 -32.85 -21.13
N LEU A 450 -6.46 -33.16 -19.97
CA LEU A 450 -5.57 -32.29 -19.24
C LEU A 450 -4.22 -32.12 -19.94
N LEU A 451 -3.63 -33.19 -20.50
CA LEU A 451 -2.39 -33.11 -21.28
C LEU A 451 -2.60 -32.42 -22.64
N SER A 452 -3.74 -32.57 -23.29
CA SER A 452 -4.08 -31.79 -24.49
C SER A 452 -4.35 -30.33 -24.16
N PHE A 453 -4.85 -30.03 -22.96
CA PHE A 453 -4.99 -28.68 -22.41
C PHE A 453 -3.62 -28.11 -21.99
N LEU A 454 -2.73 -28.95 -21.46
CA LEU A 454 -1.37 -28.62 -21.06
C LEU A 454 -0.39 -28.48 -22.24
N ASN A 455 -0.73 -28.97 -23.42
CA ASN A 455 -0.02 -28.64 -24.67
C ASN A 455 -0.20 -27.16 -25.08
N ARG A 456 -1.02 -26.43 -24.35
CA ARG A 456 -1.01 -24.97 -24.36
C ARG A 456 -0.19 -24.48 -23.17
N PRO A 457 1.03 -23.94 -23.36
CA PRO A 457 1.95 -23.56 -22.28
C PRO A 457 1.33 -22.68 -21.18
N TRP A 458 0.34 -21.88 -21.53
CA TRP A 458 -0.34 -20.96 -20.62
C TRP A 458 -1.34 -21.60 -19.65
N ALA A 459 -1.98 -22.67 -20.04
CA ALA A 459 -2.97 -23.34 -19.20
C ALA A 459 -2.32 -24.13 -18.07
N PHE A 460 -1.14 -24.70 -18.29
CA PHE A 460 -0.35 -25.37 -17.25
C PHE A 460 0.02 -24.40 -16.12
N TRP A 461 0.59 -23.27 -16.45
CA TRP A 461 0.99 -22.25 -15.49
C TRP A 461 -0.20 -21.64 -14.74
N TYR A 462 -1.34 -21.47 -15.40
CA TYR A 462 -2.56 -20.96 -14.81
C TYR A 462 -3.15 -21.95 -13.79
N THR A 463 -3.21 -23.23 -14.12
CA THR A 463 -3.79 -24.26 -13.24
C THR A 463 -2.92 -24.47 -11.99
N VAL A 464 -1.60 -24.52 -12.14
CA VAL A 464 -0.68 -24.67 -11.00
C VAL A 464 -0.68 -23.43 -10.13
N LEU A 465 -0.70 -22.22 -10.69
CA LEU A 465 -0.84 -20.96 -9.95
C LEU A 465 -2.17 -20.91 -9.19
N TYR A 466 -3.26 -21.35 -9.80
CA TYR A 466 -4.60 -21.30 -9.19
C TYR A 466 -4.80 -22.34 -8.07
N THR A 467 -4.10 -23.48 -8.15
CA THR A 467 -4.18 -24.54 -7.13
C THR A 467 -3.17 -24.39 -6.00
N THR A 468 -2.14 -23.54 -6.17
CA THR A 468 -1.10 -23.28 -5.15
C THR A 468 -1.23 -21.93 -4.44
N LEU A 469 -2.08 -21.04 -4.91
CA LEU A 469 -2.53 -19.80 -4.26
C LEU A 469 -3.79 -20.04 -3.46
#